data_84e64e853de3cf2ae0eaad00c1abf083
#
_entry.id   84e64e853de3cf2ae0eaad00c1abf083
#
_cell.length_a   1.000
_cell.length_b   1.000
_cell.length_c   1.000
_cell.angle_alpha   90.00
_cell.angle_beta   90.00
_cell.angle_gamma   90.00
#
_symmetry.space_group_name_H-M   'P 1'
#
loop_
_entity.id
_entity.type
_entity.pdbx_description
1 polymer ?
#
loop_
_entity_poly.entity_id
_entity_poly.type
_entity_poly.pdbx_seq_one_letter_code
_entity_poly.pdbx_strand_id
1 'polypeptide(L)'
;ARLVATEACRSARNGNIFIGRVLDEVGLDLEIVDRRTEAYLAVSGCAALADPKAYSVVIFDIGGGSTEIAWLDGQARSPMADPTKRIRSWDSLPVGVVTLAERWGGIDVTRKTFEGMVEEVSDLL
;
A
#
# COMPACT_ATOMS: atom_id res chain seq x y z
N ALA A 1 -10.25 7.37 -16.13
CA ALA A 1 -9.83 6.88 -14.81
C ALA A 1 -9.22 5.47 -14.97
N ARG A 2 -8.20 5.12 -14.20
CA ARG A 2 -7.73 3.73 -14.04
C ARG A 2 -8.45 3.14 -12.83
N LEU A 3 -8.96 1.94 -12.99
CA LEU A 3 -9.55 1.17 -11.90
C LEU A 3 -8.58 0.04 -11.56
N VAL A 4 -8.10 0.02 -10.33
CA VAL A 4 -7.05 -0.93 -9.92
C VAL A 4 -7.54 -1.84 -8.81
N ALA A 5 -7.03 -3.06 -8.82
CA ALA A 5 -7.16 -4.03 -7.74
C ALA A 5 -5.76 -4.38 -7.22
N THR A 6 -5.63 -4.53 -5.92
CA THR A 6 -4.34 -4.65 -5.24
C THR A 6 -4.18 -6.02 -4.55
N GLU A 7 -3.61 -6.08 -3.35
CA GLU A 7 -3.15 -7.30 -2.69
C GLU A 7 -4.22 -8.40 -2.61
N ALA A 8 -5.48 -8.09 -2.29
CA ALA A 8 -6.52 -9.10 -2.18
C ALA A 8 -6.72 -9.89 -3.49
N CYS A 9 -6.81 -9.18 -4.63
CA CYS A 9 -6.96 -9.81 -5.95
C CYS A 9 -5.67 -10.45 -6.44
N ARG A 10 -4.52 -9.86 -6.11
CA ARG A 10 -3.20 -10.37 -6.48
C ARG A 10 -2.88 -11.70 -5.79
N SER A 11 -3.24 -11.84 -4.52
CA SER A 11 -2.97 -13.04 -3.71
C SER A 11 -4.02 -14.12 -3.82
N ALA A 12 -5.26 -13.78 -4.21
CA ALA A 12 -6.34 -14.71 -4.33
C ALA A 12 -6.15 -15.66 -5.54
N ARG A 13 -6.33 -16.98 -5.33
CA ARG A 13 -6.29 -17.98 -6.41
C ARG A 13 -7.32 -17.71 -7.52
N ASN A 14 -8.41 -17.06 -7.18
CA ASN A 14 -9.51 -16.72 -8.08
C ASN A 14 -9.56 -15.22 -8.44
N GLY A 15 -8.49 -14.46 -8.18
CA GLY A 15 -8.44 -13.02 -8.46
C GLY A 15 -8.82 -12.67 -9.90
N ASN A 16 -8.25 -13.38 -10.87
CA ASN A 16 -8.58 -13.17 -12.29
C ASN A 16 -10.04 -13.53 -12.63
N ILE A 17 -10.62 -14.55 -11.97
CA ILE A 17 -12.04 -14.90 -12.14
C ILE A 17 -12.92 -13.77 -11.62
N PHE A 18 -12.56 -13.19 -10.47
CA PHE A 18 -13.27 -12.04 -9.90
C PHE A 18 -13.22 -10.83 -10.86
N ILE A 19 -12.03 -10.48 -11.38
CA ILE A 19 -11.86 -9.38 -12.34
C ILE A 19 -12.73 -9.60 -13.60
N GLY A 20 -12.71 -10.81 -14.16
CA GLY A 20 -13.55 -11.16 -15.33
C GLY A 20 -15.05 -10.98 -15.04
N ARG A 21 -15.52 -11.43 -13.86
CA ARG A 21 -16.92 -11.23 -13.47
C ARG A 21 -17.28 -9.76 -13.28
N VAL A 22 -16.39 -8.94 -12.73
CA VAL A 22 -16.63 -7.50 -12.59
C VAL A 22 -16.77 -6.85 -13.96
N LEU A 23 -15.94 -7.24 -14.93
CA LEU A 23 -16.07 -6.76 -16.29
C LEU A 23 -17.40 -7.19 -16.92
N ASP A 24 -17.76 -8.48 -16.82
CA ASP A 24 -18.95 -9.05 -17.47
C ASP A 24 -20.25 -8.56 -16.82
N GLU A 25 -20.30 -8.46 -15.49
CA GLU A 25 -21.52 -8.17 -14.74
C GLU A 25 -21.74 -6.67 -14.50
N VAL A 26 -20.66 -5.87 -14.42
CA VAL A 26 -20.70 -4.46 -14.04
C VAL A 26 -20.14 -3.54 -15.13
N GLY A 27 -19.40 -4.06 -16.09
CA GLY A 27 -18.77 -3.30 -17.16
C GLY A 27 -17.57 -2.47 -16.71
N LEU A 28 -16.94 -2.84 -15.58
CA LEU A 28 -15.75 -2.16 -15.05
C LEU A 28 -14.50 -2.98 -15.36
N ASP A 29 -13.59 -2.39 -16.12
CA ASP A 29 -12.29 -2.99 -16.43
C ASP A 29 -11.30 -2.70 -15.29
N LEU A 30 -11.08 -3.71 -14.43
CA LEU A 30 -10.16 -3.66 -13.30
C LEU A 30 -8.80 -4.24 -13.70
N GLU A 31 -7.73 -3.52 -13.38
CA GLU A 31 -6.36 -3.96 -13.56
C GLU A 31 -5.76 -4.42 -12.22
N ILE A 32 -5.25 -5.65 -12.14
CA ILE A 32 -4.46 -6.09 -10.98
C ILE A 32 -3.06 -5.48 -11.11
N VAL A 33 -2.72 -4.55 -10.23
CA VAL A 33 -1.40 -3.92 -10.24
C VAL A 33 -0.42 -4.66 -9.36
N ASP A 34 0.86 -4.60 -9.73
CA ASP A 34 1.95 -5.13 -8.91
C ASP A 34 2.26 -4.20 -7.70
N ARG A 35 3.03 -4.70 -6.74
CA ARG A 35 3.38 -3.97 -5.51
C ARG A 35 4.14 -2.67 -5.80
N ARG A 36 4.99 -2.69 -6.80
CA ARG A 36 5.73 -1.49 -7.22
C ARG A 36 4.78 -0.41 -7.71
N THR A 37 3.86 -0.77 -8.58
CA THR A 37 2.84 0.17 -9.11
C THR A 37 1.98 0.71 -7.97
N GLU A 38 1.59 -0.12 -7.00
CA GLU A 38 0.83 0.27 -5.81
C GLU A 38 1.59 1.33 -5.00
N ALA A 39 2.86 1.08 -4.64
CA ALA A 39 3.71 2.04 -3.93
C ALA A 39 3.89 3.36 -4.71
N TYR A 40 4.05 3.30 -6.03
CA TYR A 40 4.18 4.49 -6.87
C TYR A 40 2.88 5.29 -6.97
N LEU A 41 1.72 4.63 -6.95
CA LEU A 41 0.42 5.30 -6.90
C LEU A 41 0.21 5.98 -5.55
N ALA A 42 0.57 5.34 -4.44
CA ALA A 42 0.53 5.93 -3.10
C ALA A 42 1.40 7.21 -3.03
N VAL A 43 2.63 7.14 -3.54
CA VAL A 43 3.51 8.33 -3.63
C VAL A 43 2.89 9.42 -4.48
N SER A 44 2.32 9.09 -5.64
CA SER A 44 1.68 10.07 -6.52
C SER A 44 0.49 10.78 -5.86
N GLY A 45 -0.27 10.04 -5.05
CA GLY A 45 -1.43 10.58 -4.33
C GLY A 45 -1.06 11.44 -3.12
N CYS A 46 0.00 11.06 -2.38
CA CYS A 46 0.33 11.65 -1.08
C CYS A 46 1.46 12.70 -1.13
N ALA A 47 2.26 12.73 -2.19
CA ALA A 47 3.45 13.60 -2.24
C ALA A 47 3.13 15.11 -2.14
N ALA A 48 1.92 15.52 -2.53
CA ALA A 48 1.48 16.90 -2.40
C ALA A 48 1.23 17.33 -0.94
N LEU A 49 1.08 16.39 -0.02
CA LEU A 49 0.88 16.63 1.41
C LEU A 49 2.22 16.84 2.15
N ALA A 50 3.33 16.52 1.50
CA ALA A 50 4.65 16.64 2.11
C ALA A 50 5.03 18.11 2.32
N ASP A 51 5.68 18.41 3.45
CA ASP A 51 6.27 19.74 3.67
C ASP A 51 7.32 20.02 2.60
N PRO A 52 7.16 21.09 1.80
CA PRO A 52 8.13 21.44 0.75
C PRO A 52 9.53 21.77 1.29
N LYS A 53 9.68 22.02 2.58
CA LYS A 53 10.95 22.27 3.25
C LYS A 53 11.59 21.01 3.84
N ALA A 54 10.89 19.88 3.83
CA ALA A 54 11.41 18.63 4.36
C ALA A 54 12.67 18.19 3.59
N TYR A 55 13.67 17.73 4.30
CA TYR A 55 14.89 17.17 3.69
C TYR A 55 14.62 15.79 3.08
N SER A 56 13.82 14.98 3.76
CA SER A 56 13.33 13.69 3.29
C SER A 56 11.91 13.45 3.76
N VAL A 57 11.19 12.58 3.05
CA VAL A 57 9.80 12.23 3.35
C VAL A 57 9.67 10.71 3.34
N VAL A 58 8.98 10.17 4.32
CA VAL A 58 8.56 8.76 4.32
C VAL A 58 7.05 8.72 4.18
N ILE A 59 6.57 7.93 3.24
CA ILE A 59 5.15 7.68 3.00
C ILE A 59 4.85 6.25 3.41
N PHE A 60 3.81 6.08 4.21
CA PHE A 60 3.23 4.79 4.57
C PHE A 60 1.83 4.72 3.96
N ASP A 61 1.57 3.65 3.23
CA ASP A 61 0.23 3.29 2.75
C ASP A 61 -0.17 1.96 3.38
N ILE A 62 -1.03 2.00 4.39
CA ILE A 62 -1.43 0.82 5.15
C ILE A 62 -2.76 0.32 4.62
N GLY A 63 -2.70 -0.70 3.77
CA GLY A 63 -3.86 -1.36 3.19
C GLY A 63 -4.44 -2.48 4.07
N GLY A 64 -5.38 -3.21 3.51
CA GLY A 64 -5.97 -4.38 4.18
C GLY A 64 -5.02 -5.58 4.24
N GLY A 65 -4.28 -5.83 3.17
CA GLY A 65 -3.43 -7.01 3.00
C GLY A 65 -1.94 -6.73 2.92
N SER A 66 -1.55 -5.51 2.61
CA SER A 66 -0.15 -5.07 2.50
C SER A 66 0.05 -3.69 3.08
N THR A 67 1.31 -3.32 3.29
CA THR A 67 1.73 -1.98 3.69
C THR A 67 2.89 -1.56 2.81
N GLU A 68 2.71 -0.50 2.06
CA GLU A 68 3.74 0.09 1.22
C GLU A 68 4.47 1.19 1.99
N ILE A 69 5.81 1.16 1.91
CA ILE A 69 6.68 2.19 2.52
C ILE A 69 7.54 2.76 1.40
N ALA A 70 7.56 4.08 1.28
CA ALA A 70 8.40 4.76 0.30
C ALA A 70 9.19 5.89 0.95
N TRP A 71 10.49 5.90 0.73
CA TRP A 71 11.38 6.97 1.14
C TRP A 71 11.72 7.86 -0.05
N LEU A 72 11.44 9.15 0.09
CA LEU A 72 11.61 10.13 -0.96
C LEU A 72 12.60 11.23 -0.56
N ASP A 73 13.26 11.80 -1.57
CA ASP A 73 13.91 13.10 -1.43
C ASP A 73 12.87 14.18 -1.09
N GLY A 74 13.14 14.96 -0.04
CA GLY A 74 12.22 15.97 0.44
C GLY A 74 12.07 17.15 -0.51
N GLN A 75 13.17 17.60 -1.12
CA GLN A 75 13.18 18.79 -1.96
C GLN A 75 12.66 18.50 -3.37
N ALA A 76 11.45 18.95 -3.66
CA ALA A 76 10.95 18.99 -5.03
C ALA A 76 11.69 20.09 -5.82
N ARG A 77 12.42 19.69 -6.85
CA ARG A 77 13.10 20.66 -7.75
C ARG A 77 12.11 21.49 -8.57
N SER A 78 10.86 21.05 -8.68
CA SER A 78 9.75 21.73 -9.34
C SER A 78 8.42 21.20 -8.80
N PRO A 79 7.42 22.07 -8.54
CA PRO A 79 6.06 21.65 -8.16
C PRO A 79 5.36 20.75 -9.20
N MET A 80 5.81 20.82 -10.46
CA MET A 80 5.28 20.04 -11.60
C MET A 80 6.07 18.74 -11.85
N ALA A 81 7.13 18.46 -11.08
CA ALA A 81 7.92 17.25 -11.27
C ALA A 81 7.14 16.02 -10.80
N ASP A 82 7.23 14.95 -11.57
CA ASP A 82 6.70 13.64 -11.20
C ASP A 82 7.28 13.22 -9.82
N PRO A 83 6.43 13.09 -8.78
CA PRO A 83 6.91 12.79 -7.42
C PRO A 83 7.56 11.41 -7.31
N THR A 84 7.21 10.48 -8.20
CA THR A 84 7.78 9.13 -8.19
C THR A 84 9.27 9.12 -8.50
N LYS A 85 9.77 10.14 -9.22
CA LYS A 85 11.21 10.32 -9.50
C LYS A 85 12.02 10.70 -8.26
N ARG A 86 11.37 11.01 -7.15
CA ARG A 86 11.99 11.33 -5.87
C ARG A 86 12.16 10.10 -4.98
N ILE A 87 11.58 8.96 -5.36
CA ILE A 87 11.69 7.71 -4.60
C ILE A 87 13.14 7.25 -4.60
N ARG A 88 13.72 7.18 -3.41
CA ARG A 88 15.06 6.60 -3.16
C ARG A 88 14.99 5.10 -2.95
N SER A 89 14.04 4.69 -2.15
CA SER A 89 13.74 3.29 -1.88
C SER A 89 12.27 3.12 -1.57
N TRP A 90 11.79 1.92 -1.74
CA TRP A 90 10.44 1.52 -1.38
C TRP A 90 10.44 0.04 -1.02
N ASP A 91 9.47 -0.36 -0.19
CA ASP A 91 9.21 -1.75 0.10
C ASP A 91 7.70 -1.98 0.24
N SER A 92 7.28 -3.24 0.17
CA SER A 92 5.90 -3.66 0.38
C SER A 92 5.89 -4.85 1.32
N LEU A 93 5.43 -4.60 2.54
CA LEU A 93 5.32 -5.60 3.59
C LEU A 93 4.04 -6.42 3.38
N PRO A 94 4.09 -7.77 3.51
CA PRO A 94 2.92 -8.63 3.37
C PRO A 94 2.06 -8.62 4.64
N VAL A 95 1.79 -7.44 5.18
CA VAL A 95 1.00 -7.20 6.37
C VAL A 95 0.16 -5.93 6.19
N GLY A 96 -1.12 -6.04 6.47
CA GLY A 96 -2.09 -4.95 6.49
C GLY A 96 -3.07 -5.12 7.64
N VAL A 97 -3.97 -4.16 7.81
CA VAL A 97 -4.89 -4.16 8.96
C VAL A 97 -5.79 -5.38 9.01
N VAL A 98 -6.24 -5.89 7.88
CA VAL A 98 -7.10 -7.08 7.81
C VAL A 98 -6.30 -8.35 8.08
N THR A 99 -5.18 -8.54 7.39
CA THR A 99 -4.35 -9.74 7.55
C THR A 99 -3.76 -9.85 8.94
N LEU A 100 -3.40 -8.74 9.56
CA LEU A 100 -2.93 -8.71 10.94
C LEU A 100 -4.06 -9.06 11.92
N ALA A 101 -5.24 -8.46 11.73
CA ALA A 101 -6.42 -8.74 12.54
C ALA A 101 -6.85 -10.23 12.44
N GLU A 102 -6.84 -10.81 11.24
CA GLU A 102 -7.16 -12.23 11.03
C GLU A 102 -6.21 -13.17 11.78
N ARG A 103 -4.91 -12.85 11.78
CA ARG A 103 -3.89 -13.66 12.48
C ARG A 103 -3.98 -13.55 14.00
N TRP A 104 -4.33 -12.38 14.51
CA TRP A 104 -4.32 -12.07 15.94
C TRP A 104 -5.69 -11.96 16.58
N GLY A 105 -6.78 -12.29 15.86
CA GLY A 105 -8.15 -12.29 16.38
C GLY A 105 -8.71 -10.89 16.67
N GLY A 106 -8.53 -9.96 15.78
CA GLY A 106 -8.66 -8.49 15.83
C GLY A 106 -9.89 -7.82 16.45
N ILE A 107 -10.83 -8.54 17.06
CA ILE A 107 -12.00 -7.95 17.73
C ILE A 107 -11.67 -7.63 19.19
N ASP A 108 -11.03 -8.55 19.90
CA ASP A 108 -10.66 -8.41 21.31
C ASP A 108 -9.14 -8.34 21.46
N VAL A 109 -8.58 -7.13 21.25
CA VAL A 109 -7.15 -6.91 21.34
C VAL A 109 -6.74 -6.75 22.81
N THR A 110 -6.12 -7.79 23.37
CA THR A 110 -5.46 -7.73 24.68
C THR A 110 -4.08 -7.09 24.56
N ARG A 111 -3.48 -6.68 25.68
CA ARG A 111 -2.11 -6.18 25.69
C ARG A 111 -1.14 -7.19 25.07
N LYS A 112 -1.27 -8.46 25.38
CA LYS A 112 -0.41 -9.53 24.86
C LYS A 112 -0.54 -9.69 23.36
N THR A 113 -1.77 -9.66 22.81
CA THR A 113 -1.99 -9.75 21.36
C THR A 113 -1.44 -8.51 20.65
N PHE A 114 -1.60 -7.33 21.24
CA PHE A 114 -1.03 -6.09 20.68
C PHE A 114 0.50 -6.13 20.64
N GLU A 115 1.15 -6.56 21.73
CA GLU A 115 2.61 -6.72 21.80
C GLU A 115 3.10 -7.70 20.72
N GLY A 116 2.40 -8.82 20.51
CA GLY A 116 2.71 -9.76 19.42
C GLY A 116 2.51 -9.19 18.01
N MET A 117 1.49 -8.36 17.79
CA MET A 117 1.31 -7.64 16.53
C MET A 117 2.48 -6.67 16.26
N VAL A 118 2.92 -5.96 17.30
CA VAL A 118 4.06 -5.03 17.20
C VAL A 118 5.35 -5.80 16.88
N GLU A 119 5.59 -6.93 17.54
CA GLU A 119 6.76 -7.78 17.28
C GLU A 119 6.75 -8.29 15.83
N GLU A 120 5.62 -8.84 15.35
CA GLU A 120 5.49 -9.31 13.97
C GLU A 120 5.77 -8.21 12.92
N VAL A 121 5.24 -7.00 13.13
CA VAL A 121 5.49 -5.89 12.21
C VAL A 121 6.94 -5.41 12.30
N SER A 122 7.51 -5.39 13.50
CA SER A 122 8.92 -4.99 13.70
C SER A 122 9.91 -5.93 13.03
N ASP A 123 9.59 -7.22 12.98
CA ASP A 123 10.42 -8.23 12.30
C ASP A 123 10.41 -8.10 10.78
N LEU A 124 9.44 -7.36 10.22
CA LEU A 124 9.31 -7.12 8.79
C LEU A 124 10.00 -5.82 8.33
N LEU A 125 10.37 -4.94 9.27
CA LEU A 125 11.00 -3.64 9.01
C LEU A 125 12.52 -3.71 9.07
#